data_47ff1b0bdb42584ead65119e71bd34f9
#
_entry.id   47ff1b0bdb42584ead65119e71bd34f9
#
_cell.length_a   1.000
_cell.length_b   1.000
_cell.length_c   1.000
_cell.angle_alpha   90.00
_cell.angle_beta   90.00
_cell.angle_gamma   90.00
#
_symmetry.space_group_name_H-M   'P 1'
#
loop_
_entity.id
_entity.type
_entity.pdbx_description
1 polymer ?
#
loop_
_entity_poly.entity_id
_entity_poly.type
_entity_poly.pdbx_seq_one_letter_code
_entity_poly.pdbx_strand_id
1 'polypeptide(L)'
;MKILRAVVDSSSLIGLAKIGQFELLKELFAEVYIPDAVYKEVVIEGKGEPGSEETEKAIKDGWIIRKYAADIIAVQALSSTLGKGEAEVIILCKELNSAFAVLDERTARAAAELMDIHVIGVIGIIDLAIEKGFDINKKVLVDILIDSGFRISNRLYKSMFPGS
;
A
#
# COMPACT_ATOMS: atom_id res chain seq x y z
N MET A 1 16.18 18.08 -0.57
CA MET A 1 15.31 17.04 -1.12
C MET A 1 14.65 16.28 0.02
N LYS A 2 13.33 16.20 0.03
CA LYS A 2 12.60 15.44 1.04
C LYS A 2 12.74 13.94 0.77
N ILE A 3 13.07 13.17 1.80
CA ILE A 3 13.03 11.72 1.73
C ILE A 3 11.58 11.30 1.91
N LEU A 4 11.01 10.70 0.90
CA LEU A 4 9.66 10.15 0.97
C LEU A 4 9.73 8.72 1.46
N ARG A 5 9.00 8.44 2.54
CA ARG A 5 8.87 7.11 3.13
C ARG A 5 7.47 6.59 2.93
N ALA A 6 7.33 5.31 2.71
CA ALA A 6 6.03 4.65 2.63
C ALA A 6 6.03 3.41 3.51
N VAL A 7 4.91 3.17 4.18
CA VAL A 7 4.62 1.90 4.86
C VAL A 7 3.42 1.30 4.15
N VAL A 8 3.54 0.08 3.65
CA VAL A 8 2.60 -0.50 2.70
C VAL A 8 1.86 -1.68 3.32
N ASP A 9 0.54 -1.72 3.12
CA ASP A 9 -0.30 -2.84 3.57
C ASP A 9 -0.30 -4.00 2.57
N SER A 10 -0.89 -5.12 2.98
CA SER A 10 -0.94 -6.34 2.17
C SER A 10 -1.73 -6.16 0.88
N SER A 11 -2.90 -5.55 0.96
CA SER A 11 -3.79 -5.35 -0.20
C SER A 11 -3.12 -4.53 -1.29
N SER A 12 -2.35 -3.51 -0.88
CA SER A 12 -1.66 -2.63 -1.84
C SER A 12 -0.50 -3.35 -2.52
N LEU A 13 0.29 -4.14 -1.78
CA LEU A 13 1.35 -4.95 -2.38
C LEU A 13 0.76 -5.93 -3.41
N ILE A 14 -0.29 -6.62 -3.02
CA ILE A 14 -0.96 -7.59 -3.88
C ILE A 14 -1.57 -6.91 -5.11
N GLY A 15 -2.25 -5.78 -4.92
CA GLY A 15 -2.86 -5.03 -6.00
C GLY A 15 -1.84 -4.53 -7.02
N LEU A 16 -0.73 -3.97 -6.55
CA LEU A 16 0.34 -3.51 -7.44
C LEU A 16 0.99 -4.67 -8.20
N ALA A 17 1.16 -5.83 -7.54
CA ALA A 17 1.68 -7.02 -8.22
C ALA A 17 0.73 -7.51 -9.31
N LYS A 18 -0.57 -7.52 -9.03
CA LYS A 18 -1.59 -7.97 -10.00
C LYS A 18 -1.62 -7.13 -11.27
N ILE A 19 -1.31 -5.86 -11.19
CA ILE A 19 -1.28 -4.97 -12.36
C ILE A 19 0.12 -4.82 -12.96
N GLY A 20 1.09 -5.59 -12.48
CA GLY A 20 2.45 -5.54 -13.01
C GLY A 20 3.20 -4.26 -12.69
N GLN A 21 2.83 -3.56 -11.62
CA GLN A 21 3.39 -2.25 -11.26
C GLN A 21 4.02 -2.24 -9.87
N PHE A 22 4.45 -3.39 -9.37
CA PHE A 22 5.04 -3.50 -8.05
C PHE A 22 6.26 -2.58 -7.85
N GLU A 23 7.06 -2.45 -8.89
CA GLU A 23 8.29 -1.63 -8.86
C GLU A 23 8.02 -0.12 -8.72
N LEU A 24 6.79 0.34 -8.92
CA LEU A 24 6.45 1.75 -8.70
C LEU A 24 6.75 2.18 -7.27
N LEU A 25 6.63 1.27 -6.30
CA LEU A 25 6.98 1.58 -4.91
C LEU A 25 8.44 2.01 -4.79
N LYS A 26 9.33 1.31 -5.47
CA LYS A 26 10.76 1.61 -5.50
C LYS A 26 11.05 2.93 -6.20
N GLU A 27 10.34 3.19 -7.29
CA GLU A 27 10.56 4.39 -8.11
C GLU A 27 10.03 5.66 -7.45
N LEU A 28 8.94 5.55 -6.69
CA LEU A 28 8.25 6.71 -6.11
C LEU A 28 8.73 7.08 -4.71
N PHE A 29 9.22 6.11 -3.93
CA PHE A 29 9.61 6.36 -2.55
C PHE A 29 11.09 6.06 -2.33
N ALA A 30 11.73 6.88 -1.53
CA ALA A 30 13.13 6.67 -1.18
C ALA A 30 13.31 5.49 -0.22
N GLU A 31 12.34 5.28 0.67
CA GLU A 31 12.32 4.17 1.61
C GLU A 31 10.93 3.53 1.64
N VAL A 32 10.89 2.20 1.54
CA VAL A 32 9.64 1.44 1.60
C VAL A 32 9.75 0.44 2.74
N TYR A 33 8.76 0.50 3.62
CA TYR A 33 8.69 -0.38 4.80
C TYR A 33 7.45 -1.24 4.75
N ILE A 34 7.55 -2.43 5.30
CA ILE A 34 6.39 -3.26 5.60
C ILE A 34 6.50 -3.77 7.04
N PRO A 35 5.40 -3.73 7.80
CA PRO A 35 5.42 -4.33 9.13
C PRO A 35 5.42 -5.86 9.08
N ASP A 36 5.73 -6.48 10.21
CA ASP A 36 5.85 -7.92 10.30
C ASP A 36 4.57 -8.66 9.92
N ALA A 37 3.41 -8.17 10.36
CA ALA A 37 2.13 -8.80 10.01
C ALA A 37 1.88 -8.81 8.50
N VAL A 38 2.25 -7.73 7.81
CA VAL A 38 2.14 -7.65 6.34
C VAL A 38 3.08 -8.66 5.69
N TYR A 39 4.32 -8.75 6.16
CA TYR A 39 5.25 -9.76 5.68
C TYR A 39 4.66 -11.17 5.79
N LYS A 40 4.13 -11.51 6.95
CA LYS A 40 3.54 -12.84 7.17
C LYS A 40 2.35 -13.09 6.24
N GLU A 41 1.46 -12.11 6.08
CA GLU A 41 0.29 -12.25 5.21
C GLU A 41 0.68 -12.45 3.74
N VAL A 42 1.62 -11.66 3.24
CA VAL A 42 1.95 -11.64 1.82
C VAL A 42 2.97 -12.72 1.45
N VAL A 43 4.03 -12.86 2.24
CA VAL A 43 5.14 -13.76 1.90
C VAL A 43 4.91 -15.18 2.41
N ILE A 44 4.44 -15.33 3.65
CA ILE A 44 4.27 -16.65 4.26
C ILE A 44 2.93 -17.26 3.89
N GLU A 45 1.84 -16.61 4.31
CA GLU A 45 0.48 -17.11 4.08
C GLU A 45 0.09 -17.03 2.61
N GLY A 46 0.53 -15.98 1.92
CA GLY A 46 0.28 -15.74 0.50
C GLY A 46 1.26 -16.38 -0.44
N LYS A 47 2.05 -17.36 0.01
CA LYS A 47 3.05 -18.02 -0.84
C LYS A 47 2.40 -18.60 -2.09
N GLY A 48 2.97 -18.25 -3.25
CA GLY A 48 2.44 -18.66 -4.55
C GLY A 48 1.41 -17.70 -5.13
N GLU A 49 0.93 -16.75 -4.35
CA GLU A 49 -0.02 -15.74 -4.80
C GLU A 49 0.70 -14.46 -5.26
N PRO A 50 0.02 -13.59 -6.04
CA PRO A 50 0.60 -12.33 -6.47
C PRO A 50 1.09 -11.49 -5.29
N GLY A 51 2.27 -10.93 -5.41
CA GLY A 51 2.90 -10.10 -4.39
C GLY A 51 3.87 -10.84 -3.48
N SER A 52 3.74 -12.16 -3.36
CA SER A 52 4.60 -12.96 -2.46
C SER A 52 6.06 -12.97 -2.89
N GLU A 53 6.32 -13.41 -4.11
CA GLU A 53 7.70 -13.46 -4.63
C GLU A 53 8.29 -12.07 -4.81
N GLU A 54 7.49 -11.13 -5.30
CA GLU A 54 7.91 -9.76 -5.50
C GLU A 54 8.36 -9.12 -4.19
N THR A 55 7.58 -9.30 -3.12
CA THR A 55 7.90 -8.75 -1.81
C THR A 55 9.16 -9.42 -1.22
N GLU A 56 9.24 -10.74 -1.28
CA GLU A 56 10.41 -11.46 -0.78
C GLU A 56 11.68 -11.02 -1.50
N LYS A 57 11.62 -10.91 -2.83
CA LYS A 57 12.76 -10.45 -3.63
C LYS A 57 13.15 -9.02 -3.27
N ALA A 58 12.18 -8.14 -3.11
CA ALA A 58 12.43 -6.73 -2.77
C ALA A 58 13.12 -6.60 -1.41
N ILE A 59 12.77 -7.45 -0.44
CA ILE A 59 13.42 -7.48 0.86
C ILE A 59 14.87 -7.97 0.71
N LYS A 60 15.11 -9.02 -0.06
CA LYS A 60 16.47 -9.53 -0.33
C LYS A 60 17.32 -8.49 -1.04
N ASP A 61 16.75 -7.77 -1.98
CA ASP A 61 17.43 -6.70 -2.72
C ASP A 61 17.65 -5.45 -1.87
N GLY A 62 16.99 -5.37 -0.72
CA GLY A 62 17.20 -4.30 0.27
C GLY A 62 16.38 -3.03 0.05
N TRP A 63 15.44 -2.99 -0.92
CA TRP A 63 14.64 -1.78 -1.11
C TRP A 63 13.28 -1.81 -0.39
N ILE A 64 12.83 -2.98 0.09
CA ILE A 64 11.76 -3.07 1.08
C ILE A 64 12.38 -3.49 2.40
N ILE A 65 12.07 -2.74 3.45
CA ILE A 65 12.58 -2.97 4.80
C ILE A 65 11.45 -3.52 5.65
N ARG A 66 11.60 -4.74 6.14
CA ARG A 66 10.69 -5.33 7.12
C ARG A 66 11.02 -4.76 8.48
N LYS A 67 10.04 -4.16 9.16
CA LYS A 67 10.26 -3.51 10.45
C LYS A 67 9.09 -3.79 11.39
N TYR A 68 9.40 -4.02 12.66
CA TYR A 68 8.38 -4.22 13.70
C TYR A 68 7.89 -2.88 14.21
N ALA A 69 6.57 -2.75 14.39
CA ALA A 69 6.01 -1.64 15.16
C ALA A 69 6.38 -1.84 16.62
N ALA A 70 6.94 -0.81 17.26
CA ALA A 70 7.43 -0.93 18.63
C ALA A 70 6.31 -0.85 19.67
N ASP A 71 5.28 -0.02 19.41
CA ASP A 71 4.17 0.18 20.35
C ASP A 71 3.10 -0.91 20.19
N ILE A 72 3.34 -2.04 20.85
CA ILE A 72 2.46 -3.21 20.79
C ILE A 72 1.08 -2.89 21.35
N ILE A 73 0.98 -2.06 22.37
CA ILE A 73 -0.29 -1.67 23.02
C ILE A 73 -1.15 -0.90 22.01
N ALA A 74 -0.55 0.07 21.31
CA ALA A 74 -1.26 0.83 20.30
C ALA A 74 -1.73 -0.05 19.14
N VAL A 75 -0.89 -0.99 18.70
CA VAL A 75 -1.28 -1.97 17.67
C VAL A 75 -2.47 -2.80 18.13
N GLN A 76 -2.46 -3.31 19.36
CA GLN A 76 -3.56 -4.08 19.91
C GLN A 76 -4.86 -3.27 19.98
N ALA A 77 -4.76 -2.00 20.39
CA ALA A 77 -5.93 -1.13 20.47
C ALA A 77 -6.56 -0.92 19.09
N LEU A 78 -5.77 -0.64 18.07
CA LEU A 78 -6.26 -0.49 16.70
C LEU A 78 -6.77 -1.80 16.11
N SER A 79 -6.20 -2.93 16.50
CA SER A 79 -6.59 -4.25 16.00
C SER A 79 -7.99 -4.67 16.45
N SER A 80 -8.61 -3.94 17.39
CA SER A 80 -10.01 -4.19 17.77
C SER A 80 -10.99 -3.82 16.66
N THR A 81 -10.61 -2.92 15.75
CA THR A 81 -11.47 -2.45 14.65
C THR A 81 -10.85 -2.66 13.27
N LEU A 82 -9.53 -2.81 13.18
CA LEU A 82 -8.79 -3.00 11.94
C LEU A 82 -8.13 -4.38 11.92
N GLY A 83 -7.72 -4.84 10.74
CA GLY A 83 -6.82 -5.98 10.65
C GLY A 83 -5.47 -5.67 11.29
N LYS A 84 -4.78 -6.71 11.77
CA LYS A 84 -3.49 -6.53 12.42
C LYS A 84 -2.45 -5.86 11.51
N GLY A 85 -2.42 -6.25 10.24
CA GLY A 85 -1.49 -5.65 9.27
C GLY A 85 -1.73 -4.16 9.09
N GLU A 86 -2.99 -3.76 8.97
CA GLU A 86 -3.37 -2.35 8.85
C GLU A 86 -3.03 -1.56 10.10
N ALA A 87 -3.30 -2.13 11.27
CA ALA A 87 -2.95 -1.50 12.55
C ALA A 87 -1.43 -1.29 12.66
N GLU A 88 -0.63 -2.29 12.29
CA GLU A 88 0.82 -2.17 12.30
C GLU A 88 1.32 -1.13 11.29
N VAL A 89 0.70 -1.03 10.12
CA VAL A 89 1.06 0.01 9.14
C VAL A 89 0.88 1.40 9.74
N ILE A 90 -0.27 1.64 10.36
CA ILE A 90 -0.59 2.95 10.95
C ILE A 90 0.39 3.32 12.06
N ILE A 91 0.63 2.40 12.99
CA ILE A 91 1.52 2.67 14.11
C ILE A 91 2.97 2.84 13.64
N LEU A 92 3.41 2.01 12.70
CA LEU A 92 4.76 2.15 12.14
C LEU A 92 4.95 3.50 11.42
N CYS A 93 3.93 3.99 10.71
CA CYS A 93 3.95 5.34 10.13
C CYS A 93 4.17 6.41 11.18
N LYS A 94 3.48 6.31 12.31
CA LYS A 94 3.66 7.28 13.41
C LYS A 94 5.06 7.21 13.98
N GLU A 95 5.60 6.02 14.16
CA GLU A 95 6.95 5.84 14.70
C GLU A 95 8.04 6.36 13.77
N LEU A 96 7.83 6.23 12.46
CA LEU A 96 8.79 6.68 11.45
C LEU A 96 8.72 8.18 11.16
N ASN A 97 7.68 8.87 11.57
CA ASN A 97 7.39 10.27 11.26
C ASN A 97 7.42 10.58 9.75
N SER A 98 6.47 11.36 9.29
CA SER A 98 6.40 11.82 7.90
C SER A 98 6.35 10.70 6.83
N ALA A 99 6.00 9.45 7.22
CA ALA A 99 5.78 8.37 6.27
C ALA A 99 4.36 8.40 5.74
N PHE A 100 4.21 8.03 4.46
CA PHE A 100 2.89 7.78 3.88
C PHE A 100 2.41 6.37 4.25
N ALA A 101 1.15 6.25 4.63
CA ALA A 101 0.52 4.94 4.77
C ALA A 101 -0.10 4.57 3.42
N VAL A 102 0.30 3.44 2.86
CA VAL A 102 -0.32 2.92 1.64
C VAL A 102 -1.38 1.92 2.06
N LEU A 103 -2.62 2.37 2.03
CA LEU A 103 -3.78 1.64 2.55
C LEU A 103 -4.93 1.75 1.55
N ASP A 104 -5.62 0.64 1.27
CA ASP A 104 -6.75 0.63 0.35
C ASP A 104 -8.10 0.57 1.06
N GLU A 105 -8.17 -0.04 2.24
CA GLU A 105 -9.43 -0.24 2.93
C GLU A 105 -9.90 1.05 3.61
N ARG A 106 -11.18 1.37 3.40
CA ARG A 106 -11.76 2.65 3.85
C ARG A 106 -11.62 2.89 5.35
N THR A 107 -11.90 1.89 6.17
CA THR A 107 -11.85 2.03 7.63
C THR A 107 -10.41 2.31 8.10
N ALA A 108 -9.44 1.61 7.53
CA ALA A 108 -8.03 1.84 7.85
C ALA A 108 -7.57 3.24 7.41
N ARG A 109 -7.98 3.68 6.23
CA ARG A 109 -7.65 5.02 5.72
C ARG A 109 -8.21 6.11 6.64
N ALA A 110 -9.48 5.96 7.06
CA ALA A 110 -10.10 6.91 7.97
C ALA A 110 -9.37 6.97 9.32
N ALA A 111 -8.99 5.83 9.86
CA ALA A 111 -8.24 5.76 11.13
C ALA A 111 -6.88 6.46 11.01
N ALA A 112 -6.17 6.24 9.91
CA ALA A 112 -4.88 6.88 9.66
C ALA A 112 -5.01 8.40 9.54
N GLU A 113 -6.03 8.86 8.82
CA GLU A 113 -6.30 10.30 8.65
C GLU A 113 -6.60 10.99 9.98
N LEU A 114 -7.35 10.32 10.88
CA LEU A 114 -7.62 10.82 12.22
C LEU A 114 -6.33 10.97 13.06
N MET A 115 -5.30 10.23 12.72
CA MET A 115 -3.99 10.29 13.37
C MET A 115 -3.00 11.20 12.63
N ASP A 116 -3.49 12.03 11.72
CA ASP A 116 -2.70 12.96 10.91
C ASP A 116 -1.62 12.27 10.08
N ILE A 117 -1.94 11.08 9.56
CA ILE A 117 -1.07 10.34 8.66
C ILE A 117 -1.56 10.56 7.23
N HIS A 118 -0.63 10.88 6.34
CA HIS A 118 -0.93 10.97 4.91
C HIS A 118 -1.18 9.58 4.34
N VAL A 119 -2.33 9.41 3.70
CA VAL A 119 -2.76 8.12 3.14
C VAL A 119 -2.79 8.20 1.62
N ILE A 120 -2.31 7.15 0.98
CA ILE A 120 -2.40 6.97 -0.47
C ILE A 120 -2.83 5.53 -0.75
N GLY A 121 -3.70 5.32 -1.73
CA GLY A 121 -4.08 3.98 -2.19
C GLY A 121 -3.37 3.59 -3.47
N VAL A 122 -3.70 2.41 -4.02
CA VAL A 122 -3.10 1.94 -5.28
C VAL A 122 -3.38 2.92 -6.42
N ILE A 123 -4.60 3.44 -6.51
CA ILE A 123 -4.95 4.43 -7.54
C ILE A 123 -4.12 5.70 -7.37
N GLY A 124 -3.93 6.15 -6.14
CA GLY A 124 -3.09 7.30 -5.85
C GLY A 124 -1.63 7.08 -6.24
N ILE A 125 -1.12 5.87 -6.10
CA ILE A 125 0.23 5.52 -6.56
C ILE A 125 0.32 5.61 -8.07
N ILE A 126 -0.69 5.12 -8.78
CA ILE A 126 -0.77 5.25 -10.25
C ILE A 126 -0.77 6.72 -10.65
N ASP A 127 -1.59 7.55 -10.00
CA ASP A 127 -1.66 8.98 -10.27
C ASP A 127 -0.32 9.68 -10.02
N LEU A 128 0.33 9.34 -8.91
CA LEU A 128 1.64 9.90 -8.58
C LEU A 128 2.70 9.51 -9.62
N ALA A 129 2.66 8.27 -10.10
CA ALA A 129 3.57 7.82 -11.15
C ALA A 129 3.38 8.61 -12.45
N ILE A 130 2.12 8.81 -12.85
CA ILE A 130 1.79 9.58 -14.05
C ILE A 130 2.28 11.03 -13.89
N GLU A 131 2.04 11.63 -12.74
CA GLU A 131 2.50 12.99 -12.42
C GLU A 131 4.02 13.11 -12.52
N LYS A 132 4.75 12.07 -12.15
CA LYS A 132 6.22 12.03 -12.24
C LYS A 132 6.74 11.66 -13.62
N GLY A 133 5.87 11.48 -14.60
CA GLY A 133 6.25 11.28 -16.00
C GLY A 133 6.34 9.83 -16.46
N PHE A 134 5.88 8.87 -15.66
CA PHE A 134 5.81 7.49 -16.10
C PHE A 134 4.74 7.31 -17.18
N ASP A 135 5.08 6.57 -18.21
CA ASP A 135 4.14 6.27 -19.30
C ASP A 135 3.21 5.13 -18.90
N ILE A 136 2.11 5.50 -18.26
CA ILE A 136 1.15 4.55 -17.71
C ILE A 136 -0.25 4.89 -18.21
N ASN A 137 -0.97 3.87 -18.68
CA ASN A 137 -2.38 4.00 -19.03
C ASN A 137 -3.23 3.69 -17.80
N LYS A 138 -3.68 4.72 -17.11
CA LYS A 138 -4.46 4.58 -15.87
C LYS A 138 -5.72 3.73 -16.05
N LYS A 139 -6.47 3.96 -17.13
CA LYS A 139 -7.72 3.21 -17.35
C LYS A 139 -7.48 1.72 -17.49
N VAL A 140 -6.46 1.33 -18.25
CA VAL A 140 -6.10 -0.08 -18.42
C VAL A 140 -5.75 -0.71 -17.07
N LEU A 141 -4.94 -0.05 -16.26
CA LEU A 141 -4.54 -0.58 -14.95
C LEU A 141 -5.71 -0.66 -13.97
N VAL A 142 -6.57 0.35 -13.95
CA VAL A 142 -7.76 0.34 -13.09
C VAL A 142 -8.72 -0.77 -13.50
N ASP A 143 -8.91 -0.98 -14.81
CA ASP A 143 -9.77 -2.07 -15.30
C ASP A 143 -9.21 -3.44 -14.88
N ILE A 144 -7.88 -3.63 -14.92
CA ILE A 144 -7.24 -4.86 -14.46
C ILE A 144 -7.46 -5.04 -12.94
N LEU A 145 -7.32 -3.97 -12.15
CA LEU A 145 -7.59 -4.02 -10.71
C LEU A 145 -9.00 -4.49 -10.41
N ILE A 146 -9.98 -3.93 -11.10
CA ILE A 146 -11.40 -4.31 -10.94
C ILE A 146 -11.61 -5.78 -11.29
N ASP A 147 -11.06 -6.21 -12.42
CA ASP A 147 -11.15 -7.61 -12.88
C ASP A 147 -10.48 -8.58 -11.90
N SER A 148 -9.47 -8.12 -11.17
CA SER A 148 -8.76 -8.94 -10.18
C SER A 148 -9.41 -8.94 -8.80
N GLY A 149 -10.52 -8.24 -8.64
CA GLY A 149 -11.30 -8.25 -7.40
C GLY A 149 -11.22 -6.99 -6.55
N PHE A 150 -10.48 -5.96 -6.97
CA PHE A 150 -10.47 -4.68 -6.25
C PHE A 150 -11.83 -4.01 -6.35
N ARG A 151 -12.31 -3.50 -5.21
CA ARG A 151 -13.60 -2.80 -5.16
C ARG A 151 -13.41 -1.33 -5.46
N ILE A 152 -13.93 -0.91 -6.60
CA ILE A 152 -13.96 0.49 -7.00
C ILE A 152 -15.42 0.81 -7.32
N SER A 153 -15.98 1.83 -6.67
CA SER A 153 -17.39 2.19 -6.89
C SER A 153 -17.58 2.71 -8.32
N ASN A 154 -18.78 2.48 -8.87
CA ASN A 154 -19.13 3.03 -10.17
C ASN A 154 -19.02 4.54 -10.20
N ARG A 155 -19.35 5.21 -9.09
CA ARG A 155 -19.24 6.65 -8.95
C ARG A 155 -17.79 7.12 -9.10
N LEU A 156 -16.86 6.44 -8.40
CA LEU A 156 -15.45 6.77 -8.49
C LEU A 156 -14.91 6.50 -9.89
N TYR A 157 -15.25 5.35 -10.46
CA TYR A 157 -14.82 5.00 -11.81
C TYR A 157 -15.26 6.06 -12.84
N LYS A 158 -16.53 6.47 -12.79
CA LYS A 158 -17.05 7.49 -13.69
C LYS A 158 -16.41 8.85 -13.48
N SER A 159 -16.03 9.18 -12.25
CA SER A 159 -15.35 10.44 -11.97
C SER A 159 -13.93 10.46 -12.55
N MET A 160 -13.25 9.31 -12.55
CA MET A 160 -11.91 9.18 -13.13
C MET A 160 -11.95 9.12 -14.67
N PHE A 161 -12.97 8.49 -15.23
CA PHE A 161 -13.09 8.24 -16.67
C PHE A 161 -14.47 8.68 -17.19
N PRO A 162 -14.69 10.00 -17.31
CA PRO A 162 -15.95 10.52 -17.83
C PRO A 162 -16.23 9.99 -19.24
N GLY A 163 -17.46 9.59 -19.51
CA GLY A 163 -17.85 9.05 -20.81
C GLY A 163 -17.63 7.54 -20.98
N SER A 164 -17.23 6.86 -19.92
CA SER A 164 -17.06 5.39 -19.92
C SER A 164 -18.31 4.68 -19.46
#